data_5aa954d78f111e3571ec4017e13e3fb7
#
_entry.id   5aa954d78f111e3571ec4017e13e3fb7
#
_cell.length_a   1.000
_cell.length_b   1.000
_cell.length_c   1.000
_cell.angle_alpha   90.00
_cell.angle_beta   90.00
_cell.angle_gamma   90.00
#
_symmetry.space_group_name_H-M   'P 1'
#
loop_
_entity.id
_entity.type
_entity.pdbx_description
1 polymer ?
#
loop_
_entity_poly.entity_id
_entity_poly.type
_entity_poly.pdbx_seq_one_letter_code
_entity_poly.pdbx_strand_id
1 'polypeptide(L)'
;MISASETTIELTDLLPSSTYSVYVTTDCGDEESNPTATITFNTLCDAISDFPYFQGFEAGVNCWSIEAIQGASVFYDDAWAVIDEDELGVIQFISGNAIWHTYEEGVSGRLITPMFDLTSLTNPYVKFDYARLSDGVVEGLTVHYKASAEDSWTLLATMNGTPDQWVLDSIALPNPSETYQIAFVSAGVYGYGVLVDNVTVYDAEEGGEDPEPEPCDAPTNLTVNNITANSADVTWNGTAETYELKLNGGEAETLTTTSKQLIGLPENFTITVEVRSICGNQQSEWVSTTFTTLDGEDPELPCDAPTNLSANNITETSAEITWNG
;
A
#
# COMPACT_ATOMS: atom_id res chain seq x y z
N MET A 1 -32.70 4.42 17.96
CA MET A 1 -32.61 5.34 19.12
C MET A 1 -32.62 4.49 20.39
N ILE A 2 -31.68 4.70 21.28
CA ILE A 2 -31.59 3.95 22.54
C ILE A 2 -32.04 4.91 23.66
N SER A 3 -32.96 4.47 24.52
CA SER A 3 -33.46 5.27 25.65
C SER A 3 -32.71 4.92 26.94
N ALA A 4 -32.21 5.93 27.62
CA ALA A 4 -31.55 5.78 28.93
C ALA A 4 -32.27 6.64 29.97
N SER A 5 -32.43 6.13 31.19
CA SER A 5 -32.96 6.85 32.36
C SER A 5 -31.86 7.41 33.27
N GLU A 6 -30.60 7.07 32.96
CA GLU A 6 -29.40 7.48 33.67
C GLU A 6 -28.51 8.34 32.77
N THR A 7 -27.54 9.01 33.35
CA THR A 7 -26.57 9.86 32.61
C THR A 7 -25.42 9.04 31.98
N THR A 8 -25.47 7.72 32.08
CA THR A 8 -24.50 6.77 31.54
C THR A 8 -25.23 5.63 30.86
N ILE A 9 -24.75 5.24 29.69
CA ILE A 9 -25.26 4.07 28.97
C ILE A 9 -24.06 3.34 28.35
N GLU A 10 -24.07 2.00 28.41
CA GLU A 10 -23.17 1.14 27.72
C GLU A 10 -23.75 0.82 26.33
N LEU A 11 -22.96 1.01 25.27
CA LEU A 11 -23.33 0.61 23.92
C LEU A 11 -22.73 -0.75 23.63
N THR A 12 -23.59 -1.73 23.35
CA THR A 12 -23.21 -3.12 23.04
C THR A 12 -23.51 -3.45 21.58
N ASP A 13 -23.02 -4.60 21.11
CA ASP A 13 -23.21 -5.10 19.74
C ASP A 13 -22.69 -4.13 18.66
N LEU A 14 -21.69 -3.33 18.98
CA LEU A 14 -21.00 -2.52 18.01
C LEU A 14 -20.09 -3.41 17.13
N LEU A 15 -20.02 -3.08 15.84
CA LEU A 15 -19.09 -3.76 14.95
C LEU A 15 -17.66 -3.31 15.24
N PRO A 16 -16.65 -4.20 15.18
CA PRO A 16 -15.26 -3.81 15.32
C PRO A 16 -14.79 -2.94 14.14
N SER A 17 -13.67 -2.24 14.31
CA SER A 17 -13.07 -1.36 13.29
C SER A 17 -14.07 -0.37 12.66
N SER A 18 -15.07 0.07 13.42
CA SER A 18 -16.18 0.88 12.92
C SER A 18 -16.24 2.24 13.60
N THR A 19 -16.55 3.27 12.79
CA THR A 19 -16.74 4.64 13.30
C THR A 19 -18.19 4.86 13.68
N TYR A 20 -18.41 5.32 14.89
CA TYR A 20 -19.73 5.66 15.41
C TYR A 20 -19.81 7.14 15.78
N SER A 21 -20.94 7.77 15.42
CA SER A 21 -21.26 9.14 15.80
C SER A 21 -22.46 9.13 16.72
N VAL A 22 -22.35 9.77 17.88
CA VAL A 22 -23.36 9.76 18.94
C VAL A 22 -23.71 11.17 19.37
N TYR A 23 -24.97 11.42 19.54
CA TYR A 23 -25.51 12.61 20.21
C TYR A 23 -26.64 12.19 21.17
N VAL A 24 -26.98 13.05 22.10
CA VAL A 24 -28.01 12.80 23.13
C VAL A 24 -29.07 13.89 23.06
N THR A 25 -30.34 13.50 23.15
CA THR A 25 -31.49 14.38 23.33
C THR A 25 -32.18 14.05 24.66
N THR A 26 -32.86 15.02 25.25
CA THR A 26 -33.73 14.78 26.40
C THR A 26 -35.18 14.66 25.93
N ASP A 27 -35.85 13.58 26.34
CA ASP A 27 -37.30 13.41 26.18
C ASP A 27 -38.02 14.17 27.31
N CYS A 28 -38.76 15.21 26.93
CA CYS A 28 -39.53 16.04 27.85
C CYS A 28 -41.03 15.70 27.78
N GLY A 29 -41.40 14.52 27.26
CA GLY A 29 -42.76 14.03 27.11
C GLY A 29 -43.36 14.36 25.76
N ASP A 30 -43.87 15.55 25.55
CA ASP A 30 -44.49 15.97 24.29
C ASP A 30 -43.47 16.58 23.31
N GLU A 31 -42.28 16.87 23.77
CA GLU A 31 -41.18 17.52 22.98
C GLU A 31 -39.83 16.89 23.32
N GLU A 32 -38.90 16.92 22.34
CA GLU A 32 -37.50 16.58 22.55
C GLU A 32 -36.64 17.85 22.57
N SER A 33 -35.57 17.81 23.37
CA SER A 33 -34.55 18.89 23.35
C SER A 33 -33.77 18.91 22.03
N ASN A 34 -33.09 20.00 21.75
CA ASN A 34 -32.04 20.00 20.75
C ASN A 34 -30.97 18.95 21.10
N PRO A 35 -30.39 18.26 20.11
CA PRO A 35 -29.31 17.32 20.35
C PRO A 35 -28.06 18.02 20.91
N THR A 36 -27.28 17.29 21.69
CA THR A 36 -25.91 17.72 22.04
C THR A 36 -25.04 17.83 20.78
N ALA A 37 -23.85 18.40 20.94
CA ALA A 37 -22.80 18.21 19.92
C ALA A 37 -22.56 16.71 19.71
N THR A 38 -22.38 16.31 18.46
CA THR A 38 -22.05 14.95 18.09
C THR A 38 -20.62 14.65 18.53
N ILE A 39 -20.43 13.50 19.19
CA ILE A 39 -19.11 12.92 19.42
C ILE A 39 -18.92 11.73 18.50
N THR A 40 -17.69 11.55 18.03
CA THR A 40 -17.32 10.42 17.18
C THR A 40 -16.25 9.59 17.85
N PHE A 41 -16.38 8.26 17.80
CA PHE A 41 -15.38 7.33 18.29
C PHE A 41 -15.29 6.13 17.35
N ASN A 42 -14.15 5.42 17.39
CA ASN A 42 -13.93 4.19 16.66
C ASN A 42 -13.93 3.01 17.63
N THR A 43 -14.54 1.89 17.23
CA THR A 43 -14.34 0.63 17.92
C THR A 43 -12.98 0.06 17.62
N LEU A 44 -12.45 -0.73 18.56
CA LEU A 44 -11.20 -1.45 18.36
C LEU A 44 -11.35 -2.49 17.23
N CYS A 45 -10.22 -2.91 16.69
CA CYS A 45 -10.20 -4.01 15.74
C CYS A 45 -10.43 -5.35 16.45
N ASP A 46 -11.03 -6.32 15.74
CA ASP A 46 -11.05 -7.71 16.20
C ASP A 46 -9.62 -8.28 16.27
N ALA A 47 -9.45 -9.33 17.08
CA ALA A 47 -8.22 -10.10 17.06
C ALA A 47 -8.04 -10.79 15.70
N ILE A 48 -6.85 -10.65 15.13
CA ILE A 48 -6.48 -11.31 13.88
C ILE A 48 -6.18 -12.78 14.18
N SER A 49 -6.83 -13.68 13.45
CA SER A 49 -6.66 -15.14 13.56
C SER A 49 -6.25 -15.81 12.24
N ASP A 50 -6.21 -15.06 11.15
CA ASP A 50 -5.74 -15.53 9.85
C ASP A 50 -4.24 -15.27 9.70
N PHE A 51 -3.45 -16.33 9.46
CA PHE A 51 -2.00 -16.27 9.35
C PHE A 51 -1.51 -16.94 8.05
N PRO A 52 -0.40 -16.46 7.46
CA PRO A 52 0.45 -15.37 7.95
C PRO A 52 -0.23 -13.99 7.87
N TYR A 53 -0.08 -13.19 8.93
CA TYR A 53 -0.42 -11.77 8.91
C TYR A 53 0.76 -10.97 8.38
N PHE A 54 0.51 -9.96 7.54
CA PHE A 54 1.55 -9.09 6.99
C PHE A 54 1.16 -7.62 7.10
N GLN A 55 2.13 -6.76 7.43
CA GLN A 55 2.02 -5.30 7.41
C GLN A 55 3.29 -4.66 6.86
N GLY A 56 3.17 -4.01 5.69
CA GLY A 56 4.24 -3.25 5.03
C GLY A 56 4.03 -1.73 5.06
N PHE A 57 3.06 -1.24 5.84
CA PHE A 57 2.75 0.19 6.06
C PHE A 57 2.36 1.01 4.82
N GLU A 58 2.25 0.44 3.64
CA GLU A 58 1.86 1.12 2.40
C GLU A 58 0.45 1.74 2.47
N ALA A 59 -0.45 1.10 3.20
CA ALA A 59 -1.81 1.58 3.46
C ALA A 59 -1.97 2.28 4.82
N GLY A 60 -0.87 2.64 5.48
CA GLY A 60 -0.87 3.24 6.81
C GLY A 60 -0.87 2.21 7.94
N VAL A 61 -1.28 2.63 9.14
CA VAL A 61 -1.18 1.87 10.40
C VAL A 61 -2.51 1.24 10.82
N ASN A 62 -3.32 0.75 9.90
CA ASN A 62 -4.63 0.16 10.18
C ASN A 62 -4.58 -0.84 11.35
N CYS A 63 -5.41 -0.61 12.39
CA CYS A 63 -5.49 -1.44 13.60
C CYS A 63 -4.22 -1.46 14.48
N TRP A 64 -3.16 -0.82 14.07
CA TRP A 64 -2.02 -0.56 14.94
C TRP A 64 -2.31 0.66 15.81
N SER A 65 -1.63 0.77 16.94
CA SER A 65 -1.76 1.92 17.84
C SER A 65 -0.37 2.42 18.28
N ILE A 66 -0.31 3.71 18.58
CA ILE A 66 0.90 4.36 19.08
C ILE A 66 0.62 4.84 20.50
N GLU A 67 1.53 4.52 21.41
CA GLU A 67 1.47 4.94 22.81
C GLU A 67 2.72 5.74 23.14
N ALA A 68 2.55 7.00 23.51
CA ALA A 68 3.65 7.81 24.04
C ALA A 68 4.06 7.31 25.42
N ILE A 69 5.35 6.99 25.59
CA ILE A 69 5.92 6.60 26.89
C ILE A 69 6.47 7.83 27.60
N GLN A 70 7.19 8.69 26.88
CA GLN A 70 7.79 9.91 27.39
C GLN A 70 7.92 10.97 26.32
N GLY A 71 7.67 12.22 26.68
CA GLY A 71 7.75 13.35 25.76
C GLY A 71 6.60 13.41 24.77
N ALA A 72 6.61 14.45 23.94
CA ALA A 72 5.75 14.58 22.77
C ALA A 72 6.60 15.14 21.64
N SER A 73 6.45 14.60 20.43
CA SER A 73 7.13 15.12 19.25
C SER A 73 6.63 16.55 18.97
N VAL A 74 7.53 17.43 18.57
CA VAL A 74 7.19 18.79 18.11
C VAL A 74 7.04 18.85 16.60
N PHE A 75 7.44 17.79 15.88
CA PHE A 75 7.37 17.72 14.42
C PHE A 75 6.24 16.81 13.93
N TYR A 76 5.87 15.81 14.73
CA TYR A 76 4.84 14.82 14.39
C TYR A 76 3.83 14.71 15.52
N ASP A 77 2.59 14.35 15.19
CA ASP A 77 1.52 14.20 16.18
C ASP A 77 1.82 13.06 17.18
N ASP A 78 2.57 12.04 16.76
CA ASP A 78 2.95 10.87 17.54
C ASP A 78 4.46 10.61 17.49
N ALA A 79 4.97 9.76 18.42
CA ALA A 79 6.36 9.34 18.45
C ALA A 79 6.76 8.45 17.25
N TRP A 80 5.80 7.79 16.62
CA TRP A 80 5.95 6.99 15.43
C TRP A 80 5.10 7.55 14.30
N ALA A 81 5.62 7.60 13.08
CA ALA A 81 4.93 8.09 11.89
C ALA A 81 5.23 7.20 10.68
N VAL A 82 4.26 7.03 9.78
CA VAL A 82 4.52 6.45 8.46
C VAL A 82 5.19 7.51 7.61
N ILE A 83 6.32 7.17 7.02
CA ILE A 83 7.11 8.05 6.15
C ILE A 83 7.46 7.33 4.86
N ASP A 84 7.71 8.09 3.82
CA ASP A 84 8.24 7.60 2.54
C ASP A 84 9.77 7.84 2.43
N GLU A 85 10.39 7.26 1.40
CA GLU A 85 11.84 7.33 1.20
C GLU A 85 12.37 8.75 0.94
N ASP A 86 11.52 9.69 0.52
CA ASP A 86 11.93 11.06 0.22
C ASP A 86 12.12 11.89 1.50
N GLU A 87 11.47 11.53 2.62
CA GLU A 87 11.48 12.31 3.85
C GLU A 87 12.81 12.25 4.62
N LEU A 88 13.50 11.13 4.63
CA LEU A 88 14.75 10.98 5.38
C LEU A 88 16.00 11.09 4.50
N GLY A 89 16.01 10.56 3.29
CA GLY A 89 17.11 10.64 2.34
C GLY A 89 18.44 9.98 2.79
N VAL A 90 18.41 9.20 3.89
CA VAL A 90 19.60 8.58 4.50
C VAL A 90 19.75 7.10 4.16
N ILE A 91 18.66 6.43 3.84
CA ILE A 91 18.63 5.01 3.49
C ILE A 91 17.48 4.78 2.51
N GLN A 92 17.69 3.92 1.52
CA GLN A 92 16.62 3.51 0.63
C GLN A 92 15.71 2.51 1.35
N PHE A 93 14.40 2.73 1.30
CA PHE A 93 13.44 1.81 1.91
C PHE A 93 13.35 0.49 1.12
N ILE A 94 12.95 -0.57 1.80
CA ILE A 94 12.76 -1.88 1.19
C ILE A 94 11.50 -1.86 0.32
N SER A 95 10.44 -1.23 0.82
CA SER A 95 9.21 -0.92 0.09
C SER A 95 8.93 0.60 0.11
N GLY A 96 7.83 1.06 -0.48
CA GLY A 96 7.55 2.48 -0.66
C GLY A 96 7.44 3.29 0.62
N ASN A 97 6.90 2.68 1.71
CA ASN A 97 6.72 3.32 3.01
C ASN A 97 7.27 2.44 4.13
N ALA A 98 7.67 3.06 5.22
CA ALA A 98 8.02 2.38 6.46
C ALA A 98 7.47 3.16 7.65
N ILE A 99 7.39 2.54 8.84
CA ILE A 99 7.08 3.28 10.04
C ILE A 99 8.37 3.67 10.77
N TRP A 100 8.45 4.93 11.15
CA TRP A 100 9.64 5.57 11.69
C TRP A 100 9.37 6.15 13.07
N HIS A 101 10.31 5.92 14.02
CA HIS A 101 10.32 6.61 15.30
C HIS A 101 11.16 7.89 15.21
N THR A 102 10.62 9.00 15.70
CA THR A 102 11.29 10.31 15.67
C THR A 102 12.63 10.31 16.41
N TYR A 103 13.57 11.10 15.89
CA TYR A 103 14.90 11.28 16.47
C TYR A 103 14.97 12.28 17.64
N GLU A 104 13.83 12.88 18.05
CA GLU A 104 13.81 13.93 19.08
C GLU A 104 14.24 13.39 20.45
N GLU A 105 15.21 14.07 21.08
CA GLU A 105 15.67 13.69 22.42
C GLU A 105 14.55 13.78 23.46
N GLY A 106 14.44 12.73 24.26
CA GLY A 106 13.44 12.62 25.30
C GLY A 106 12.04 12.22 24.84
N VAL A 107 11.84 11.98 23.55
CA VAL A 107 10.64 11.35 23.03
C VAL A 107 10.84 9.84 23.01
N SER A 108 9.94 9.11 23.62
CA SER A 108 9.90 7.64 23.51
C SER A 108 8.47 7.17 23.30
N GLY A 109 8.31 6.17 22.47
CA GLY A 109 7.02 5.66 22.08
C GLY A 109 7.00 4.17 21.84
N ARG A 110 5.82 3.64 21.89
CA ARG A 110 5.50 2.25 21.63
C ARG A 110 4.60 2.16 20.42
N LEU A 111 5.06 1.46 19.39
CA LEU A 111 4.25 1.06 18.25
C LEU A 111 3.69 -0.32 18.54
N ILE A 112 2.38 -0.44 18.64
CA ILE A 112 1.67 -1.64 19.11
C ILE A 112 0.92 -2.27 17.96
N THR A 113 1.12 -3.56 17.73
CA THR A 113 0.40 -4.35 16.74
C THR A 113 -1.10 -4.41 17.03
N PRO A 114 -1.94 -4.76 16.04
CA PRO A 114 -3.25 -5.30 16.31
C PRO A 114 -3.19 -6.45 17.32
N MET A 115 -4.33 -6.78 17.91
CA MET A 115 -4.45 -7.96 18.73
C MET A 115 -4.42 -9.21 17.85
N PHE A 116 -3.70 -10.24 18.25
CA PHE A 116 -3.64 -11.53 17.58
C PHE A 116 -4.24 -12.64 18.44
N ASP A 117 -5.04 -13.51 17.83
CA ASP A 117 -5.39 -14.81 18.39
C ASP A 117 -4.40 -15.85 17.90
N LEU A 118 -3.35 -16.11 18.68
CA LEU A 118 -2.28 -17.05 18.34
C LEU A 118 -2.58 -18.49 18.76
N THR A 119 -3.79 -18.80 19.26
CA THR A 119 -4.12 -20.13 19.83
C THR A 119 -4.11 -21.26 18.79
N SER A 120 -4.29 -20.94 17.53
CA SER A 120 -4.21 -21.90 16.42
C SER A 120 -2.78 -22.21 15.97
N LEU A 121 -1.80 -21.39 16.35
CA LEU A 121 -0.40 -21.56 15.95
C LEU A 121 0.35 -22.47 16.92
N THR A 122 1.17 -23.36 16.39
CA THR A 122 1.99 -24.29 17.18
C THR A 122 3.32 -23.69 17.60
N ASN A 123 3.89 -22.88 16.71
CA ASN A 123 5.21 -22.28 16.88
C ASN A 123 5.19 -20.83 16.34
N PRO A 124 4.49 -19.90 16.99
CA PRO A 124 4.31 -18.55 16.48
C PRO A 124 5.61 -17.74 16.52
N TYR A 125 5.86 -17.00 15.44
CA TYR A 125 6.97 -16.08 15.27
C TYR A 125 6.49 -14.73 14.76
N VAL A 126 7.26 -13.68 15.06
CA VAL A 126 7.22 -12.41 14.36
C VAL A 126 8.51 -12.23 13.59
N LYS A 127 8.40 -11.86 12.31
CA LYS A 127 9.50 -11.46 11.43
C LYS A 127 9.29 -10.04 10.98
N PHE A 128 10.34 -9.25 10.88
CA PHE A 128 10.26 -7.86 10.46
C PHE A 128 11.62 -7.34 9.97
N ASP A 129 11.57 -6.35 9.10
CA ASP A 129 12.72 -5.55 8.74
C ASP A 129 12.83 -4.35 9.68
N TYR A 130 14.06 -3.99 10.07
CA TYR A 130 14.31 -2.77 10.82
C TYR A 130 15.61 -2.12 10.42
N ALA A 131 15.68 -0.80 10.56
CA ALA A 131 16.92 -0.06 10.43
C ALA A 131 17.08 0.90 11.62
N ARG A 132 18.29 0.98 12.17
CA ARG A 132 18.68 1.95 13.20
C ARG A 132 19.57 3.00 12.54
N LEU A 133 19.05 4.20 12.38
CA LEU A 133 19.73 5.26 11.65
C LEU A 133 20.71 6.00 12.57
N SER A 134 21.82 6.50 12.00
CA SER A 134 22.93 7.09 12.76
C SER A 134 23.33 8.44 12.21
N ASP A 135 23.50 9.41 13.10
CA ASP A 135 24.24 10.65 12.91
C ASP A 135 25.36 10.75 13.95
N GLY A 136 26.13 9.66 14.08
CA GLY A 136 27.13 9.50 15.16
C GLY A 136 26.55 8.99 16.48
N VAL A 137 25.23 8.98 16.63
CA VAL A 137 24.45 8.36 17.71
C VAL A 137 23.46 7.38 17.10
N VAL A 138 23.30 6.22 17.69
CA VAL A 138 22.41 5.15 17.21
C VAL A 138 21.31 4.92 18.23
N GLU A 139 20.07 5.07 17.80
CA GLU A 139 18.92 4.81 18.65
C GLU A 139 18.71 3.31 18.87
N GLY A 140 18.17 2.97 20.04
CA GLY A 140 17.85 1.61 20.41
C GLY A 140 16.45 1.22 19.92
N LEU A 141 16.30 -0.01 19.48
CA LEU A 141 15.02 -0.65 19.24
C LEU A 141 14.89 -1.87 20.13
N THR A 142 13.76 -1.99 20.83
CA THR A 142 13.41 -3.17 21.60
C THR A 142 12.04 -3.68 21.21
N VAL A 143 11.86 -4.99 21.24
CA VAL A 143 10.56 -5.65 20.98
C VAL A 143 10.03 -6.19 22.28
N HIS A 144 8.78 -5.94 22.56
CA HIS A 144 8.06 -6.36 23.75
C HIS A 144 6.80 -7.12 23.38
N TYR A 145 6.27 -7.89 24.30
CA TYR A 145 4.97 -8.56 24.14
C TYR A 145 4.13 -8.50 25.40
N LYS A 146 2.86 -8.75 25.25
CA LYS A 146 1.93 -9.12 26.31
C LYS A 146 0.94 -10.17 25.80
N ALA A 147 0.61 -11.15 26.64
CA ALA A 147 -0.30 -12.23 26.29
C ALA A 147 -1.77 -11.88 26.58
N SER A 148 -2.05 -10.84 27.37
CA SER A 148 -3.39 -10.32 27.59
C SER A 148 -3.41 -8.79 27.72
N ALA A 149 -4.60 -8.20 27.60
CA ALA A 149 -4.76 -6.75 27.76
C ALA A 149 -4.33 -6.26 29.16
N GLU A 150 -4.49 -7.10 30.19
CA GLU A 150 -4.19 -6.79 31.59
C GLU A 150 -2.72 -6.98 31.94
N ASP A 151 -1.92 -7.64 31.08
CA ASP A 151 -0.52 -7.90 31.33
C ASP A 151 0.34 -6.65 31.15
N SER A 152 1.41 -6.57 31.92
CA SER A 152 2.49 -5.63 31.68
C SER A 152 3.34 -6.06 30.47
N TRP A 153 3.85 -5.10 29.72
CA TRP A 153 4.78 -5.36 28.62
C TRP A 153 6.05 -6.06 29.11
N THR A 154 6.39 -7.16 28.49
CA THR A 154 7.59 -7.96 28.77
C THR A 154 8.57 -7.81 27.62
N LEU A 155 9.85 -7.53 27.92
CA LEU A 155 10.91 -7.46 26.91
C LEU A 155 11.07 -8.83 26.24
N LEU A 156 10.99 -8.85 24.92
CA LEU A 156 11.19 -10.02 24.07
C LEU A 156 12.61 -10.04 23.49
N ALA A 157 13.05 -8.92 22.88
CA ALA A 157 14.37 -8.82 22.29
C ALA A 157 14.89 -7.38 22.26
N THR A 158 16.21 -7.24 22.16
CA THR A 158 16.90 -5.96 21.89
C THR A 158 17.59 -6.06 20.53
N MET A 159 17.22 -5.16 19.61
CA MET A 159 17.73 -5.15 18.25
C MET A 159 19.11 -4.49 18.18
N ASN A 160 20.11 -5.22 17.66
CA ASN A 160 21.50 -4.78 17.61
C ASN A 160 22.10 -4.82 16.20
N GLY A 161 21.27 -4.69 15.17
CA GLY A 161 21.70 -4.66 13.76
C GLY A 161 22.76 -3.58 13.48
N THR A 162 23.48 -3.73 12.38
CA THR A 162 24.44 -2.73 11.92
C THR A 162 23.70 -1.42 11.62
N PRO A 163 24.17 -0.26 12.14
CA PRO A 163 23.55 1.02 11.83
C PRO A 163 23.55 1.32 10.33
N ASP A 164 22.54 2.10 9.90
CA ASP A 164 22.34 2.55 8.51
C ASP A 164 22.19 1.41 7.49
N GLN A 165 21.70 0.26 7.95
CA GLN A 165 21.39 -0.90 7.13
C GLN A 165 20.08 -1.53 7.59
N TRP A 166 19.30 -2.00 6.63
CA TRP A 166 18.17 -2.87 6.90
C TRP A 166 18.63 -4.23 7.38
N VAL A 167 17.99 -4.71 8.43
CA VAL A 167 18.23 -6.02 9.03
C VAL A 167 16.90 -6.74 9.14
N LEU A 168 16.79 -7.90 8.53
CA LEU A 168 15.70 -8.82 8.75
C LEU A 168 15.96 -9.61 10.03
N ASP A 169 14.99 -9.66 10.93
CA ASP A 169 15.08 -10.47 12.17
C ASP A 169 13.77 -11.24 12.40
N SER A 170 13.87 -12.32 13.13
CA SER A 170 12.75 -13.22 13.43
C SER A 170 12.83 -13.68 14.90
N ILE A 171 11.71 -13.56 15.61
CA ILE A 171 11.64 -13.79 17.06
C ILE A 171 10.47 -14.70 17.38
N ALA A 172 10.73 -15.78 18.13
CA ALA A 172 9.69 -16.66 18.66
C ALA A 172 8.78 -15.91 19.64
N LEU A 173 7.48 -16.14 19.53
CA LEU A 173 6.45 -15.53 20.37
C LEU A 173 6.09 -16.49 21.52
N PRO A 174 6.53 -16.24 22.77
CA PRO A 174 6.22 -17.12 23.88
C PRO A 174 4.79 -16.91 24.37
N ASN A 175 4.20 -17.95 24.99
CA ASN A 175 2.89 -17.88 25.65
C ASN A 175 1.76 -17.43 24.71
N PRO A 176 1.55 -18.08 23.55
CA PRO A 176 0.48 -17.71 22.63
C PRO A 176 -0.89 -17.70 23.31
N SER A 177 -1.73 -16.73 22.96
CA SER A 177 -3.03 -16.48 23.56
C SER A 177 -4.03 -15.88 22.59
N GLU A 178 -5.28 -15.75 22.97
CA GLU A 178 -6.35 -15.14 22.17
C GLU A 178 -6.23 -13.62 22.03
N THR A 179 -5.40 -12.96 22.86
CA THR A 179 -5.31 -11.48 22.92
C THR A 179 -3.88 -10.98 22.93
N TYR A 180 -3.03 -11.64 22.16
CA TYR A 180 -1.60 -11.37 22.08
C TYR A 180 -1.30 -10.06 21.37
N GLN A 181 -0.37 -9.27 21.90
CA GLN A 181 0.12 -8.07 21.25
C GLN A 181 1.65 -7.99 21.30
N ILE A 182 2.24 -7.39 20.27
CA ILE A 182 3.66 -7.10 20.16
C ILE A 182 3.82 -5.58 20.14
N ALA A 183 4.91 -5.08 20.70
CA ALA A 183 5.24 -3.66 20.65
C ALA A 183 6.70 -3.43 20.30
N PHE A 184 6.93 -2.54 19.35
CA PHE A 184 8.24 -1.99 19.03
C PHE A 184 8.43 -0.72 19.83
N VAL A 185 9.52 -0.62 20.57
CA VAL A 185 9.80 0.49 21.48
C VAL A 185 11.14 1.12 21.13
N SER A 186 11.12 2.41 20.91
CA SER A 186 12.31 3.22 20.71
C SER A 186 12.29 4.48 21.57
N ALA A 187 13.44 5.10 21.73
CA ALA A 187 13.61 6.36 22.45
C ALA A 187 14.61 7.24 21.70
N GLY A 188 14.20 8.46 21.37
CA GLY A 188 15.01 9.43 20.64
C GLY A 188 16.19 9.92 21.45
N VAL A 189 17.37 9.89 20.84
CA VAL A 189 18.67 10.31 21.42
C VAL A 189 19.47 11.20 20.46
N TYR A 190 18.80 11.94 19.57
CA TYR A 190 19.41 12.76 18.50
C TYR A 190 20.16 11.96 17.43
N GLY A 191 19.75 10.71 17.14
CA GLY A 191 20.12 10.01 15.92
C GLY A 191 19.20 10.40 14.76
N TYR A 192 19.14 9.60 13.69
CA TYR A 192 18.12 9.74 12.63
C TYR A 192 16.87 8.89 12.87
N GLY A 193 16.74 8.27 14.05
CA GLY A 193 15.59 7.47 14.43
C GLY A 193 15.72 5.98 14.08
N VAL A 194 14.61 5.29 14.17
CA VAL A 194 14.48 3.86 13.92
C VAL A 194 13.33 3.63 12.91
N LEU A 195 13.58 2.76 11.95
CA LEU A 195 12.59 2.30 10.98
C LEU A 195 12.17 0.87 11.29
N VAL A 196 10.90 0.56 11.09
CA VAL A 196 10.35 -0.81 11.10
C VAL A 196 9.49 -0.99 9.86
N ASP A 197 9.58 -2.15 9.21
CA ASP A 197 8.83 -2.48 8.03
C ASP A 197 8.57 -3.99 7.93
N ASN A 198 7.66 -4.39 7.02
CA ASN A 198 7.42 -5.78 6.64
C ASN A 198 7.16 -6.73 7.80
N VAL A 199 6.35 -6.29 8.77
CA VAL A 199 6.05 -7.08 9.97
C VAL A 199 5.14 -8.25 9.59
N THR A 200 5.63 -9.47 9.79
CA THR A 200 4.88 -10.71 9.52
C THR A 200 4.74 -11.53 10.80
N VAL A 201 3.53 -11.98 11.13
CA VAL A 201 3.27 -12.96 12.20
C VAL A 201 2.84 -14.26 11.55
N TYR A 202 3.48 -15.37 11.90
CA TYR A 202 3.31 -16.66 11.23
C TYR A 202 3.58 -17.85 12.17
N ASP A 203 3.22 -19.06 11.73
CA ASP A 203 3.56 -20.32 12.40
C ASP A 203 4.81 -20.91 11.73
N ALA A 204 5.92 -20.96 12.46
CA ALA A 204 7.13 -21.60 11.93
C ALA A 204 7.01 -23.12 12.00
N GLU A 205 7.39 -23.82 10.95
CA GLU A 205 7.42 -25.28 10.95
C GLU A 205 8.41 -25.84 12.00
N GLU A 206 8.12 -27.03 12.57
CA GLU A 206 9.04 -27.72 13.48
C GLU A 206 10.32 -28.09 12.72
N GLY A 207 11.40 -27.40 12.99
CA GLY A 207 12.69 -27.62 12.34
C GLY A 207 13.39 -26.33 11.90
N GLY A 208 12.72 -25.22 11.98
CA GLY A 208 13.29 -23.86 12.11
C GLY A 208 14.16 -23.36 10.98
N GLU A 209 13.82 -23.56 9.72
CA GLU A 209 14.14 -22.53 8.75
C GLU A 209 12.93 -21.58 8.69
N ASP A 210 13.17 -20.30 8.96
CA ASP A 210 12.27 -19.19 8.67
C ASP A 210 11.66 -19.45 7.28
N PRO A 211 10.33 -19.48 7.10
CA PRO A 211 9.79 -19.67 5.76
C PRO A 211 10.44 -18.64 4.86
N GLU A 212 11.29 -19.14 3.95
CA GLU A 212 11.89 -18.28 2.93
C GLU A 212 10.73 -17.53 2.30
N PRO A 213 10.79 -16.20 2.22
CA PRO A 213 9.68 -15.43 1.70
C PRO A 213 9.27 -16.05 0.36
N GLU A 214 7.97 -16.33 0.19
CA GLU A 214 7.43 -16.88 -1.05
C GLU A 214 8.08 -16.16 -2.23
N PRO A 215 8.70 -16.87 -3.17
CA PRO A 215 9.39 -16.22 -4.27
C PRO A 215 8.41 -15.33 -5.03
N CYS A 216 8.78 -14.08 -5.25
CA CYS A 216 7.98 -13.18 -6.07
C CYS A 216 8.12 -13.61 -7.53
N ASP A 217 7.23 -14.49 -7.98
CA ASP A 217 7.27 -15.03 -9.32
C ASP A 217 7.02 -13.95 -10.37
N ALA A 218 7.86 -13.95 -11.40
CA ALA A 218 7.67 -13.04 -12.52
C ALA A 218 6.38 -13.36 -13.29
N PRO A 219 5.70 -12.32 -13.86
CA PRO A 219 4.53 -12.54 -14.70
C PRO A 219 4.84 -13.50 -15.85
N THR A 220 3.88 -14.30 -16.24
CA THR A 220 3.99 -15.22 -17.35
C THR A 220 3.02 -14.87 -18.47
N ASN A 221 3.25 -15.41 -19.68
CA ASN A 221 2.37 -15.20 -20.83
C ASN A 221 2.10 -13.71 -21.16
N LEU A 222 3.10 -12.87 -20.98
CA LEU A 222 3.02 -11.47 -21.42
C LEU A 222 2.78 -11.41 -22.93
N THR A 223 1.62 -10.91 -23.33
CA THR A 223 1.19 -10.82 -24.72
C THR A 223 0.62 -9.45 -25.05
N VAL A 224 0.77 -9.04 -26.31
CA VAL A 224 0.19 -7.82 -26.82
C VAL A 224 -0.76 -8.17 -27.98
N ASN A 225 -1.99 -7.71 -27.88
CA ASN A 225 -3.07 -8.00 -28.82
C ASN A 225 -3.74 -6.70 -29.28
N ASN A 226 -4.66 -6.80 -30.24
CA ASN A 226 -5.47 -5.68 -30.74
C ASN A 226 -4.62 -4.45 -31.11
N ILE A 227 -3.46 -4.68 -31.72
CA ILE A 227 -2.53 -3.62 -32.11
C ILE A 227 -3.17 -2.80 -33.23
N THR A 228 -3.22 -1.48 -33.05
CA THR A 228 -3.63 -0.49 -34.05
C THR A 228 -2.51 0.50 -34.34
N ALA A 229 -2.79 1.57 -35.06
CA ALA A 229 -1.82 2.63 -35.29
C ALA A 229 -1.46 3.40 -33.99
N ASN A 230 -2.36 3.45 -33.01
CA ASN A 230 -2.19 4.29 -31.81
C ASN A 230 -2.59 3.62 -30.49
N SER A 231 -2.91 2.32 -30.51
CA SER A 231 -3.28 1.57 -29.30
C SER A 231 -2.89 0.10 -29.38
N ALA A 232 -2.81 -0.55 -28.22
CA ALA A 232 -2.63 -1.99 -28.07
C ALA A 232 -3.18 -2.45 -26.71
N ASP A 233 -3.56 -3.72 -26.60
CA ASP A 233 -3.96 -4.35 -25.34
C ASP A 233 -2.84 -5.28 -24.86
N VAL A 234 -2.32 -5.03 -23.65
CA VAL A 234 -1.31 -5.85 -22.99
C VAL A 234 -1.99 -6.73 -21.95
N THR A 235 -1.65 -8.01 -21.90
CA THR A 235 -2.15 -8.97 -20.90
C THR A 235 -1.04 -9.90 -20.45
N TRP A 236 -1.12 -10.34 -19.19
CA TRP A 236 -0.20 -11.32 -18.59
C TRP A 236 -0.91 -12.19 -17.55
N ASN A 237 -0.26 -13.23 -17.08
CA ASN A 237 -0.71 -14.05 -15.97
C ASN A 237 0.22 -13.83 -14.79
N GLY A 238 -0.34 -13.77 -13.59
CA GLY A 238 0.39 -13.66 -12.34
C GLY A 238 -0.55 -13.75 -11.15
N THR A 239 0.00 -14.02 -9.97
CA THR A 239 -0.72 -14.17 -8.70
C THR A 239 -0.48 -13.02 -7.73
N ALA A 240 0.42 -12.08 -8.08
CA ALA A 240 0.70 -10.91 -7.27
C ALA A 240 -0.51 -9.96 -7.23
N GLU A 241 -0.68 -9.26 -6.12
CA GLU A 241 -1.73 -8.26 -5.98
C GLU A 241 -1.42 -6.99 -6.78
N THR A 242 -0.13 -6.72 -7.01
CA THR A 242 0.34 -5.51 -7.66
C THR A 242 1.40 -5.84 -8.71
N TYR A 243 1.40 -5.08 -9.78
CA TYR A 243 2.37 -5.17 -10.89
C TYR A 243 2.89 -3.80 -11.24
N GLU A 244 4.07 -3.76 -11.80
CA GLU A 244 4.60 -2.57 -12.47
C GLU A 244 4.74 -2.83 -13.96
N LEU A 245 4.32 -1.85 -14.77
CA LEU A 245 4.47 -1.84 -16.22
C LEU A 245 5.22 -0.59 -16.65
N LYS A 246 6.21 -0.75 -17.51
CA LYS A 246 6.90 0.37 -18.16
C LYS A 246 7.03 0.15 -19.67
N LEU A 247 7.18 1.24 -20.39
CA LEU A 247 7.36 1.26 -21.84
C LEU A 247 8.72 1.85 -22.18
N ASN A 248 9.48 1.14 -23.03
CA ASN A 248 10.78 1.60 -23.55
C ASN A 248 11.78 2.01 -22.45
N GLY A 249 11.73 1.35 -21.27
CA GLY A 249 12.60 1.69 -20.15
C GLY A 249 12.28 3.02 -19.45
N GLY A 250 11.08 3.58 -19.68
CA GLY A 250 10.59 4.79 -19.02
C GLY A 250 10.15 4.53 -17.56
N GLU A 251 9.43 5.50 -17.00
CA GLU A 251 8.84 5.36 -15.65
C GLU A 251 7.86 4.19 -15.58
N ALA A 252 7.85 3.47 -14.45
CA ALA A 252 6.94 2.36 -14.23
C ALA A 252 5.59 2.87 -13.68
N GLU A 253 4.51 2.29 -14.18
CA GLU A 253 3.14 2.51 -13.68
C GLU A 253 2.73 1.31 -12.83
N THR A 254 2.21 1.56 -11.64
CA THR A 254 1.68 0.51 -10.74
C THR A 254 0.26 0.11 -11.12
N LEU A 255 -0.01 -1.18 -11.18
CA LEU A 255 -1.28 -1.76 -11.61
C LEU A 255 -1.72 -2.86 -10.64
N THR A 256 -3.03 -2.94 -10.38
CA THR A 256 -3.66 -4.02 -9.59
C THR A 256 -4.43 -5.01 -10.48
N THR A 257 -4.19 -4.96 -11.78
CA THR A 257 -4.83 -5.84 -12.78
C THR A 257 -3.76 -6.53 -13.60
N THR A 258 -4.12 -7.63 -14.24
CA THR A 258 -3.24 -8.38 -15.16
C THR A 258 -3.43 -7.98 -16.63
N SER A 259 -3.94 -6.78 -16.87
CA SER A 259 -4.12 -6.22 -18.21
C SER A 259 -4.03 -4.70 -18.21
N LYS A 260 -3.58 -4.14 -19.32
CA LYS A 260 -3.52 -2.70 -19.55
C LYS A 260 -3.79 -2.39 -21.02
N GLN A 261 -4.71 -1.46 -21.27
CA GLN A 261 -4.83 -0.88 -22.60
C GLN A 261 -3.87 0.31 -22.74
N LEU A 262 -3.03 0.26 -23.75
CA LEU A 262 -2.13 1.35 -24.15
C LEU A 262 -2.83 2.19 -25.21
N ILE A 263 -2.84 3.50 -25.04
CA ILE A 263 -3.47 4.47 -25.94
C ILE A 263 -2.50 5.63 -26.23
N GLY A 264 -2.71 6.32 -27.34
CA GLY A 264 -1.87 7.47 -27.70
C GLY A 264 -0.45 7.08 -28.14
N LEU A 265 -0.27 5.85 -28.59
CA LEU A 265 1.02 5.37 -29.10
C LEU A 265 1.35 6.03 -30.45
N PRO A 266 2.63 6.25 -30.74
CA PRO A 266 3.04 6.68 -32.07
C PRO A 266 2.82 5.55 -33.09
N GLU A 267 2.42 5.91 -34.31
CA GLU A 267 2.23 4.97 -35.41
C GLU A 267 3.56 4.46 -35.98
N ASN A 268 3.56 3.25 -36.54
CA ASN A 268 4.71 2.60 -37.16
C ASN A 268 5.95 2.62 -36.24
N PHE A 269 5.74 2.44 -34.94
CA PHE A 269 6.77 2.53 -33.91
C PHE A 269 6.88 1.24 -33.11
N THR A 270 8.13 0.79 -32.88
CA THR A 270 8.40 -0.40 -32.08
C THR A 270 8.49 -0.01 -30.60
N ILE A 271 7.69 -0.68 -29.78
CA ILE A 271 7.56 -0.45 -28.34
C ILE A 271 7.98 -1.71 -27.61
N THR A 272 8.81 -1.56 -26.60
CA THR A 272 9.11 -2.59 -25.61
C THR A 272 8.19 -2.40 -24.41
N VAL A 273 7.44 -3.45 -24.05
CA VAL A 273 6.64 -3.52 -22.83
C VAL A 273 7.37 -4.40 -21.84
N GLU A 274 7.53 -3.92 -20.63
CA GLU A 274 8.13 -4.67 -19.53
C GLU A 274 7.15 -4.70 -18.35
N VAL A 275 6.96 -5.88 -17.75
CA VAL A 275 6.07 -6.07 -16.59
C VAL A 275 6.79 -6.89 -15.53
N ARG A 276 6.62 -6.54 -14.26
CA ARG A 276 7.08 -7.34 -13.11
C ARG A 276 5.99 -7.44 -12.04
N SER A 277 6.08 -8.44 -11.20
CA SER A 277 5.26 -8.60 -10.01
C SER A 277 5.86 -7.82 -8.84
N ILE A 278 4.99 -7.28 -7.99
CA ILE A 278 5.33 -6.68 -6.70
C ILE A 278 4.64 -7.53 -5.62
N CYS A 279 5.43 -8.15 -4.75
CA CYS A 279 4.98 -9.08 -3.71
C CYS A 279 5.44 -8.55 -2.34
N GLY A 280 4.69 -7.61 -1.78
CA GLY A 280 5.14 -6.89 -0.59
C GLY A 280 6.43 -6.11 -0.88
N ASN A 281 7.50 -6.44 -0.18
CA ASN A 281 8.84 -5.85 -0.35
C ASN A 281 9.71 -6.53 -1.41
N GLN A 282 9.21 -7.59 -2.05
CA GLN A 282 9.93 -8.27 -3.13
C GLN A 282 9.43 -7.83 -4.49
N GLN A 283 10.32 -7.82 -5.44
CA GLN A 283 10.03 -7.54 -6.84
C GLN A 283 10.56 -8.70 -7.67
N SER A 284 9.76 -9.15 -8.63
CA SER A 284 10.24 -10.13 -9.58
C SER A 284 11.20 -9.52 -10.60
N GLU A 285 11.87 -10.37 -11.35
CA GLU A 285 12.54 -9.95 -12.57
C GLU A 285 11.51 -9.40 -13.57
N TRP A 286 11.95 -8.45 -14.42
CA TRP A 286 11.15 -7.90 -15.49
C TRP A 286 10.96 -8.92 -16.62
N VAL A 287 9.73 -9.15 -17.02
CA VAL A 287 9.40 -9.89 -18.26
C VAL A 287 9.09 -8.90 -19.35
N SER A 288 9.67 -9.07 -20.52
CA SER A 288 9.54 -8.12 -21.62
C SER A 288 9.02 -8.75 -22.90
N THR A 289 8.32 -7.95 -23.69
CA THR A 289 7.94 -8.27 -25.08
C THR A 289 8.00 -6.99 -25.94
N THR A 290 8.08 -7.16 -27.25
CA THR A 290 8.08 -6.03 -28.19
C THR A 290 6.95 -6.18 -29.20
N PHE A 291 6.37 -5.05 -29.61
CA PHE A 291 5.42 -5.00 -30.70
C PHE A 291 5.64 -3.72 -31.51
N THR A 292 5.10 -3.68 -32.73
CA THR A 292 5.12 -2.48 -33.57
C THR A 292 3.68 -2.06 -33.85
N THR A 293 3.36 -0.80 -33.60
CA THR A 293 2.07 -0.22 -33.98
C THR A 293 1.91 -0.22 -35.48
N LEU A 294 0.67 -0.31 -35.93
CA LEU A 294 0.36 -0.29 -37.37
C LEU A 294 0.67 1.10 -37.95
N ASP A 295 0.81 1.14 -39.25
CA ASP A 295 0.82 2.39 -40.02
C ASP A 295 -0.60 2.98 -39.91
N GLY A 296 -0.74 4.23 -39.55
CA GLY A 296 -2.00 4.94 -39.62
C GLY A 296 -2.30 5.14 -41.11
N GLU A 297 -3.12 4.28 -41.66
CA GLU A 297 -3.67 4.59 -42.94
C GLU A 297 -4.41 5.92 -42.81
N ASP A 298 -3.76 6.99 -43.30
CA ASP A 298 -4.51 8.18 -43.69
C ASP A 298 -5.57 7.65 -44.68
N PRO A 299 -6.89 7.73 -44.39
CA PRO A 299 -7.84 7.36 -45.39
C PRO A 299 -7.56 8.27 -46.60
N GLU A 300 -6.78 7.72 -47.58
CA GLU A 300 -6.73 8.36 -48.89
C GLU A 300 -8.20 8.53 -49.29
N LEU A 301 -8.71 9.74 -49.11
CA LEU A 301 -9.94 10.14 -49.71
C LEU A 301 -9.81 9.72 -51.16
N PRO A 302 -10.66 8.80 -51.67
CA PRO A 302 -10.56 8.36 -53.05
C PRO A 302 -10.55 9.61 -53.93
N CYS A 303 -9.41 9.87 -54.57
CA CYS A 303 -9.29 10.96 -55.52
C CYS A 303 -9.98 10.51 -56.81
N ASP A 304 -11.34 10.45 -56.73
CA ASP A 304 -12.17 10.05 -57.85
C ASP A 304 -12.05 11.10 -58.92
N ALA A 305 -11.91 10.64 -60.18
CA ALA A 305 -11.88 11.52 -61.30
C ALA A 305 -13.23 12.25 -61.42
N PRO A 306 -13.25 13.55 -61.74
CA PRO A 306 -14.48 14.28 -62.00
C PRO A 306 -15.32 13.56 -63.01
N THR A 307 -16.64 13.53 -62.81
CA THR A 307 -17.63 12.85 -63.67
C THR A 307 -18.49 13.88 -64.36
N ASN A 308 -19.25 13.42 -65.38
CA ASN A 308 -20.25 14.25 -66.12
C ASN A 308 -19.66 15.52 -66.72
N LEU A 309 -18.45 15.40 -67.28
CA LEU A 309 -17.84 16.50 -68.02
C LEU A 309 -18.71 16.84 -69.24
N SER A 310 -19.17 18.08 -69.32
CA SER A 310 -19.97 18.57 -70.46
C SER A 310 -19.54 19.98 -70.88
N ALA A 311 -19.73 20.28 -72.11
CA ALA A 311 -19.55 21.61 -72.67
C ALA A 311 -20.91 22.23 -73.04
N ASN A 312 -21.21 23.42 -72.50
CA ASN A 312 -22.44 24.14 -72.70
C ASN A 312 -22.15 25.55 -73.25
N ASN A 313 -23.17 26.25 -73.74
CA ASN A 313 -23.06 27.63 -74.16
C ASN A 313 -21.91 27.87 -75.14
N ILE A 314 -21.71 26.94 -76.12
CA ILE A 314 -20.62 26.98 -77.11
C ILE A 314 -20.89 28.10 -78.11
N THR A 315 -19.91 28.96 -78.27
CA THR A 315 -19.89 30.05 -79.29
C THR A 315 -18.71 29.87 -80.22
N GLU A 316 -18.48 30.77 -81.13
CA GLU A 316 -17.31 30.74 -82.05
C GLU A 316 -15.99 30.88 -81.30
N THR A 317 -16.00 31.43 -80.06
CA THR A 317 -14.76 31.79 -79.33
C THR A 317 -14.82 31.37 -77.83
N SER A 318 -15.92 30.76 -77.35
CA SER A 318 -16.03 30.36 -75.94
C SER A 318 -16.90 29.13 -75.75
N ALA A 319 -16.71 28.40 -74.67
CA ALA A 319 -17.55 27.34 -74.16
C ALA A 319 -17.50 27.34 -72.61
N GLU A 320 -18.58 26.96 -71.99
CA GLU A 320 -18.70 26.70 -70.57
C GLU A 320 -18.50 25.20 -70.33
N ILE A 321 -17.54 24.84 -69.48
CA ILE A 321 -17.24 23.45 -69.11
C ILE A 321 -17.77 23.23 -67.68
N THR A 322 -18.60 22.20 -67.53
CA THR A 322 -19.13 21.79 -66.22
C THR A 322 -18.81 20.32 -65.93
N TRP A 323 -18.55 19.99 -64.69
CA TRP A 323 -18.31 18.63 -64.21
C TRP A 323 -18.84 18.48 -62.77
N ASN A 324 -18.95 17.24 -62.31
CA ASN A 324 -19.23 16.89 -60.93
C ASN A 324 -17.92 16.39 -60.30
N GLY A 325 -17.53 16.92 -59.10
CA GLY A 325 -16.37 16.58 -58.33
C GLY A 325 -16.72 16.27 -56.88
#